data_21ab39b1fcbb8fd5b9a877414e8558e1
#
_entry.id   21ab39b1fcbb8fd5b9a877414e8558e1
#
_cell.length_a   1.000
_cell.length_b   1.000
_cell.length_c   1.000
_cell.angle_alpha   90.00
_cell.angle_beta   90.00
_cell.angle_gamma   90.00
#
_symmetry.space_group_name_H-M   'P 1'
#
loop_
_entity.id
_entity.type
_entity.pdbx_description
1 polymer ?
#
loop_
_entity_poly.entity_id
_entity_poly.type
_entity_poly.pdbx_seq_one_letter_code
_entity_poly.pdbx_strand_id
1 'polypeptide(L)'
;MKKNYGNVQLWCLAAVLAACLLQQPAQAQETTTGIPCSQIAALHLEKQQNLRAGLTLIECGVEKGGRPSSSAAKSDVDSPQPPNVLVSNRTCTSPATCTKSTSMVWHSTRAADDTVVVTYNDGNGTSFSGVSFSTDNGSTFTEIQPPPFTSGHGTNYGDPLLVYNQKLGEWFAGDLVTGCGGLGVGMWSSPDGQNWSASNCAHNGDDDDRPSIWVDNNPYSLKYGRMYVSFNNFSVDGGAIFVTHSDDGSTWSTPAQLTTDFLRDVQLTGTPPGPPGPNAGYISTVFLAGMDEGTGGLGTRQNIMYRSTDGGNTWTAIVMGPRFNPPGDSLCSTESFFAMMNPIWRTQGWGQPGVGPNGVVHYAYAAQGVLSSGDIMYTSSTDNGNTWSTPIVLNDPETNQYQSHWMPSLSVNYSRSAFRQPQDVTVSWYDRRQATSACNNVGDPGCNYQRFGVQSSDNGATWGSNIEISDISIPQPAQEDPDFPACYSGDYDYATALNGNAYVTWTDGQVAVQEVQVQNVEFASQPEP
;
A
#
# COMPACT_ATOMS: atom_id res chain seq x y z
N MET A 1 19.22 -2.80 89.27
CA MET A 1 18.42 -2.31 88.09
C MET A 1 19.28 -2.43 86.84
N LYS A 2 19.09 -3.50 86.06
CA LYS A 2 19.78 -3.67 84.77
C LYS A 2 18.74 -3.39 83.69
N LYS A 3 18.95 -2.37 82.88
CA LYS A 3 18.14 -2.06 81.71
C LYS A 3 18.71 -2.84 80.54
N ASN A 4 17.86 -3.65 79.92
CA ASN A 4 18.07 -4.34 78.64
C ASN A 4 18.05 -3.29 77.49
N TYR A 5 19.14 -3.17 76.79
CA TYR A 5 19.22 -2.56 75.44
C TYR A 5 19.78 -3.64 74.47
N GLY A 6 18.94 -4.22 73.76
CA GLY A 6 19.34 -5.15 72.67
C GLY A 6 18.13 -5.65 71.95
N ASN A 7 17.79 -5.08 70.79
CA ASN A 7 16.99 -5.72 69.73
C ASN A 7 16.30 -4.72 68.73
N VAL A 8 16.93 -3.54 68.50
CA VAL A 8 16.37 -2.61 67.50
C VAL A 8 17.23 -2.50 66.23
N GLN A 9 18.47 -3.03 66.24
CA GLN A 9 19.38 -2.86 65.05
C GLN A 9 19.37 -4.01 64.05
N LEU A 10 18.66 -5.13 64.28
CA LEU A 10 18.63 -6.26 63.32
C LEU A 10 17.49 -6.18 62.32
N TRP A 11 16.49 -5.32 62.47
CA TRP A 11 15.35 -5.23 61.53
C TRP A 11 15.54 -4.23 60.43
N CYS A 12 16.42 -3.26 60.56
CA CYS A 12 16.70 -2.30 59.48
C CYS A 12 17.66 -2.82 58.41
N LEU A 13 18.52 -3.81 58.68
CA LEU A 13 19.38 -4.42 57.66
C LEU A 13 18.69 -5.44 56.76
N ALA A 14 17.65 -6.11 57.26
CA ALA A 14 16.90 -7.06 56.45
C ALA A 14 15.95 -6.40 55.43
N ALA A 15 15.44 -5.19 55.75
CA ALA A 15 14.57 -4.43 54.83
C ALA A 15 15.33 -3.76 53.67
N VAL A 16 16.61 -3.38 53.88
CA VAL A 16 17.45 -2.77 52.82
C VAL A 16 18.02 -3.82 51.87
N LEU A 17 18.28 -5.07 52.35
CA LEU A 17 18.71 -6.16 51.45
C LEU A 17 17.55 -6.74 50.62
N ALA A 18 16.31 -6.66 51.09
CA ALA A 18 15.15 -7.11 50.32
C ALA A 18 14.74 -6.12 49.19
N ALA A 19 15.07 -4.81 49.34
CA ALA A 19 14.82 -3.80 48.33
C ALA A 19 15.88 -3.76 47.20
N CYS A 20 17.07 -4.31 47.42
CA CYS A 20 18.11 -4.40 46.38
C CYS A 20 18.05 -5.69 45.53
N LEU A 21 17.18 -6.64 45.87
CA LEU A 21 17.05 -7.89 45.09
C LEU A 21 15.87 -7.90 44.09
N LEU A 22 15.15 -6.77 43.90
CA LEU A 22 14.02 -6.68 43.00
C LEU A 22 14.23 -5.71 41.82
N GLN A 23 15.43 -5.24 41.58
CA GLN A 23 15.77 -4.61 40.32
C GLN A 23 16.72 -5.52 39.54
N GLN A 24 16.20 -6.66 39.09
CA GLN A 24 16.72 -7.21 37.84
C GLN A 24 16.44 -6.16 36.76
N PRO A 25 17.43 -5.75 35.96
CA PRO A 25 17.13 -5.01 34.73
C PRO A 25 16.14 -5.87 33.98
N ALA A 26 15.01 -5.30 33.58
CA ALA A 26 14.11 -5.96 32.65
C ALA A 26 15.00 -6.45 31.49
N GLN A 27 15.15 -7.76 31.33
CA GLN A 27 15.80 -8.32 30.16
C GLN A 27 15.02 -7.73 28.99
N ALA A 28 15.73 -7.06 28.08
CA ALA A 28 15.11 -6.58 26.86
C ALA A 28 14.43 -7.80 26.23
N GLN A 29 13.11 -7.74 26.08
CA GLN A 29 12.36 -8.81 25.46
C GLN A 29 12.86 -8.90 24.02
N GLU A 30 13.52 -10.01 23.67
CA GLU A 30 13.93 -10.27 22.30
C GLU A 30 12.69 -10.62 21.49
N THR A 31 12.55 -10.01 20.32
CA THR A 31 11.48 -10.28 19.36
C THR A 31 11.99 -11.19 18.26
N THR A 32 11.10 -11.88 17.55
CA THR A 32 11.45 -12.69 16.37
C THR A 32 11.88 -11.82 15.19
N THR A 33 11.47 -10.55 15.19
CA THR A 33 11.85 -9.55 14.18
C THR A 33 13.27 -8.99 14.36
N GLY A 34 13.91 -9.29 15.49
CA GLY A 34 15.23 -8.77 15.86
C GLY A 34 15.25 -7.32 16.33
N ILE A 35 14.07 -6.67 16.51
CA ILE A 35 13.96 -5.31 17.05
C ILE A 35 13.58 -5.39 18.53
N PRO A 36 14.44 -4.98 19.48
CA PRO A 36 14.09 -4.94 20.89
C PRO A 36 12.94 -3.98 21.18
N CYS A 37 12.01 -4.35 22.05
CA CYS A 37 10.87 -3.50 22.44
C CYS A 37 11.26 -2.09 22.93
N SER A 38 12.46 -1.92 23.46
CA SER A 38 13.00 -0.62 23.88
C SER A 38 13.27 0.35 22.72
N GLN A 39 13.28 -0.14 21.47
CA GLN A 39 13.56 0.68 20.29
C GLN A 39 12.30 1.17 19.56
N ILE A 40 11.10 0.75 19.97
CA ILE A 40 9.83 1.13 19.31
C ILE A 40 9.74 2.64 19.07
N ALA A 41 9.95 3.45 20.11
CA ALA A 41 9.85 4.90 19.97
C ALA A 41 11.01 5.52 19.17
N ALA A 42 12.23 4.95 19.26
CA ALA A 42 13.39 5.46 18.54
C ALA A 42 13.31 5.21 17.03
N LEU A 43 12.69 4.10 16.63
CA LEU A 43 12.47 3.71 15.25
C LEU A 43 11.07 4.12 14.72
N HIS A 44 10.27 4.77 15.56
CA HIS A 44 8.92 5.20 15.20
C HIS A 44 8.05 4.06 14.60
N LEU A 45 8.14 2.84 15.17
CA LEU A 45 7.43 1.67 14.64
C LEU A 45 5.92 1.88 14.53
N GLU A 46 5.35 2.71 15.40
CA GLU A 46 3.93 3.08 15.37
C GLU A 46 3.50 3.83 14.09
N LYS A 47 4.47 4.39 13.34
CA LYS A 47 4.21 5.11 12.08
C LYS A 47 4.47 4.25 10.84
N GLN A 48 5.18 3.15 11.00
CA GLN A 48 5.56 2.29 9.88
C GLN A 48 4.38 1.44 9.41
N GLN A 49 4.36 1.13 8.11
CA GLN A 49 3.32 0.31 7.48
C GLN A 49 3.74 -1.14 7.31
N ASN A 50 5.05 -1.41 7.24
CA ASN A 50 5.58 -2.74 6.97
C ASN A 50 5.20 -3.76 8.05
N LEU A 51 5.17 -5.02 7.65
CA LEU A 51 4.74 -6.11 8.53
C LEU A 51 5.75 -6.43 9.64
N ARG A 52 7.05 -6.09 9.47
CA ARG A 52 8.05 -6.22 10.53
C ARG A 52 7.73 -5.31 11.72
N ALA A 53 7.37 -4.06 11.46
CA ALA A 53 6.98 -3.11 12.50
C ALA A 53 5.72 -3.60 13.23
N GLY A 54 4.68 -3.99 12.46
CA GLY A 54 3.44 -4.54 13.01
C GLY A 54 3.67 -5.74 13.92
N LEU A 55 4.44 -6.72 13.47
CA LEU A 55 4.78 -7.92 14.24
C LEU A 55 5.58 -7.55 15.52
N THR A 56 6.54 -6.63 15.41
CA THR A 56 7.28 -6.15 16.60
C THR A 56 6.34 -5.51 17.63
N LEU A 57 5.40 -4.68 17.21
CA LEU A 57 4.43 -4.04 18.10
C LEU A 57 3.53 -5.07 18.79
N ILE A 58 3.15 -6.15 18.08
CA ILE A 58 2.37 -7.27 18.63
C ILE A 58 3.18 -8.03 19.68
N GLU A 59 4.40 -8.44 19.35
CA GLU A 59 5.28 -9.19 20.26
C GLU A 59 5.64 -8.40 21.52
N CYS A 60 5.70 -7.08 21.39
CA CYS A 60 5.94 -6.17 22.52
C CYS A 60 4.66 -5.81 23.31
N GLY A 61 3.49 -6.31 22.89
CA GLY A 61 2.22 -6.06 23.58
C GLY A 61 1.66 -4.63 23.42
N VAL A 62 2.17 -3.86 22.46
CA VAL A 62 1.68 -2.51 22.12
C VAL A 62 0.42 -2.61 21.25
N GLU A 63 0.39 -3.56 20.32
CA GLU A 63 -0.76 -3.87 19.48
C GLU A 63 -1.27 -5.29 19.72
N LYS A 64 -2.45 -5.59 19.20
CA LYS A 64 -3.01 -6.94 19.20
C LYS A 64 -2.81 -7.58 17.83
N GLY A 65 -2.33 -8.79 17.82
CA GLY A 65 -2.33 -9.64 16.63
C GLY A 65 -3.67 -10.32 16.45
N GLY A 66 -4.15 -10.32 15.22
CA GLY A 66 -5.41 -10.92 14.86
C GLY A 66 -6.66 -10.28 15.48
N ARG A 67 -7.78 -10.52 14.86
CA ARG A 67 -9.10 -10.15 15.37
C ARG A 67 -10.10 -11.26 15.04
N PRO A 68 -10.50 -12.10 16.01
CA PRO A 68 -11.46 -13.15 15.77
C PRO A 68 -12.77 -12.63 15.20
N SER A 69 -13.34 -13.33 14.24
CA SER A 69 -14.67 -13.11 13.72
C SER A 69 -15.72 -13.62 14.71
N SER A 70 -16.84 -12.90 14.87
CA SER A 70 -17.95 -13.33 15.70
C SER A 70 -18.93 -14.26 14.96
N SER A 71 -18.93 -14.27 13.63
CA SER A 71 -19.72 -15.14 12.74
C SER A 71 -19.38 -14.88 11.27
N ALA A 72 -19.57 -15.89 10.41
CA ALA A 72 -19.49 -15.69 8.96
C ALA A 72 -20.68 -14.82 8.48
N ALA A 73 -20.40 -13.65 7.95
CA ALA A 73 -21.38 -12.94 7.15
C ALA A 73 -21.51 -13.67 5.80
N LYS A 74 -22.74 -14.01 5.40
CA LYS A 74 -22.98 -14.52 4.05
C LYS A 74 -23.29 -13.34 3.13
N SER A 75 -22.69 -13.30 1.96
CA SER A 75 -23.17 -12.46 0.88
C SER A 75 -24.39 -13.13 0.27
N ASP A 76 -25.50 -12.42 0.16
CA ASP A 76 -26.74 -12.94 -0.42
C ASP A 76 -27.19 -12.15 -1.67
N VAL A 77 -26.35 -11.26 -2.21
CA VAL A 77 -26.73 -10.42 -3.35
C VAL A 77 -25.70 -10.57 -4.47
N ASP A 78 -26.09 -11.29 -5.52
CA ASP A 78 -25.34 -11.33 -6.78
C ASP A 78 -25.42 -9.96 -7.48
N SER A 79 -24.29 -9.46 -7.92
CA SER A 79 -24.23 -8.31 -8.82
C SER A 79 -24.45 -8.76 -10.28
N PRO A 80 -24.96 -7.89 -11.15
CA PRO A 80 -25.04 -8.18 -12.59
C PRO A 80 -23.69 -8.18 -13.31
N GLN A 81 -22.59 -7.95 -12.59
CA GLN A 81 -21.24 -7.92 -13.16
C GLN A 81 -20.73 -9.33 -13.53
N PRO A 82 -19.81 -9.46 -14.49
CA PRO A 82 -19.09 -10.70 -14.72
C PRO A 82 -18.38 -11.17 -13.45
N PRO A 83 -18.22 -12.49 -13.23
CA PRO A 83 -17.46 -13.00 -12.08
C PRO A 83 -16.07 -12.41 -12.04
N ASN A 84 -15.65 -11.97 -10.86
CA ASN A 84 -14.29 -11.53 -10.61
C ASN A 84 -13.32 -12.73 -10.64
N VAL A 85 -12.03 -12.47 -10.73
CA VAL A 85 -11.02 -13.53 -10.86
C VAL A 85 -10.16 -13.58 -9.62
N LEU A 86 -10.18 -14.71 -8.92
CA LEU A 86 -9.34 -14.94 -7.75
C LEU A 86 -7.86 -15.00 -8.16
N VAL A 87 -7.08 -14.04 -7.70
CA VAL A 87 -5.65 -13.92 -7.95
C VAL A 87 -4.84 -14.84 -7.06
N SER A 88 -5.13 -14.79 -5.76
CA SER A 88 -4.42 -15.53 -4.72
C SER A 88 -5.12 -16.86 -4.46
N ASN A 89 -4.86 -17.86 -5.30
CA ASN A 89 -5.63 -19.11 -5.36
C ASN A 89 -5.04 -20.27 -4.54
N ARG A 90 -4.00 -20.02 -3.71
CA ARG A 90 -3.48 -21.04 -2.79
C ARG A 90 -4.54 -21.40 -1.74
N THR A 91 -4.78 -22.68 -1.58
CA THR A 91 -5.66 -23.18 -0.54
C THR A 91 -5.06 -22.96 0.85
N CYS A 92 -5.66 -22.10 1.64
CA CYS A 92 -5.35 -21.96 3.06
C CYS A 92 -6.06 -23.06 3.87
N THR A 93 -5.41 -23.54 4.92
CA THR A 93 -5.97 -24.58 5.81
C THR A 93 -6.47 -24.01 7.13
N SER A 94 -6.11 -22.76 7.46
CA SER A 94 -6.52 -22.06 8.67
C SER A 94 -6.75 -20.58 8.39
N PRO A 95 -7.77 -19.93 8.97
CA PRO A 95 -7.93 -18.47 8.90
C PRO A 95 -6.72 -17.71 9.42
N ALA A 96 -6.02 -18.24 10.43
CA ALA A 96 -4.85 -17.64 11.06
C ALA A 96 -3.57 -17.64 10.18
N THR A 97 -3.62 -18.13 8.95
CA THR A 97 -2.50 -18.14 7.99
C THR A 97 -2.96 -17.78 6.58
N CYS A 98 -3.99 -16.95 6.48
CA CYS A 98 -4.69 -16.71 5.22
C CYS A 98 -4.93 -15.21 4.96
N THR A 99 -4.06 -14.35 5.43
CA THR A 99 -4.13 -12.91 5.15
C THR A 99 -3.43 -12.61 3.84
N LYS A 100 -4.17 -12.10 2.84
CA LYS A 100 -3.63 -11.67 1.55
C LYS A 100 -4.25 -10.34 1.16
N SER A 101 -3.41 -9.32 0.98
CA SER A 101 -3.86 -7.93 0.79
C SER A 101 -2.71 -7.05 0.30
N THR A 102 -2.90 -5.75 0.20
CA THR A 102 -1.87 -4.81 -0.27
C THR A 102 -1.31 -5.25 -1.61
N SER A 103 -2.03 -4.92 -2.68
CA SER A 103 -1.75 -5.47 -4.00
C SER A 103 -1.20 -4.43 -4.98
N MET A 104 -0.42 -4.91 -5.93
CA MET A 104 0.02 -4.15 -7.09
C MET A 104 -0.11 -4.99 -8.34
N VAL A 105 -0.83 -4.49 -9.35
CA VAL A 105 -1.00 -5.14 -10.64
C VAL A 105 -0.25 -4.40 -11.73
N TRP A 106 0.37 -5.15 -12.64
CA TRP A 106 0.99 -4.60 -13.84
C TRP A 106 0.78 -5.49 -15.05
N HIS A 107 0.64 -4.87 -16.22
CA HIS A 107 0.48 -5.56 -17.49
C HIS A 107 1.75 -5.43 -18.34
N SER A 108 2.14 -6.49 -19.05
CA SER A 108 3.24 -6.42 -20.03
C SER A 108 2.95 -5.37 -21.09
N THR A 109 3.92 -4.49 -21.35
CA THR A 109 3.82 -3.52 -22.45
C THR A 109 4.35 -4.06 -23.78
N ARG A 110 4.78 -5.33 -23.85
CA ARG A 110 5.24 -5.99 -25.07
C ARG A 110 4.06 -6.25 -26.01
N ALA A 111 4.25 -6.03 -27.30
CA ALA A 111 3.20 -6.31 -28.28
C ALA A 111 2.87 -7.81 -28.32
N ALA A 112 1.58 -8.15 -28.36
CA ALA A 112 1.05 -9.52 -28.36
C ALA A 112 1.48 -10.37 -27.14
N ASP A 113 1.72 -9.72 -26.01
CA ASP A 113 1.98 -10.37 -24.73
C ASP A 113 0.86 -9.98 -23.76
N ASP A 114 0.04 -10.95 -23.40
CA ASP A 114 -1.13 -10.79 -22.53
C ASP A 114 -0.80 -11.14 -21.08
N THR A 115 0.49 -11.07 -20.71
CA THR A 115 0.94 -11.37 -19.34
C THR A 115 0.54 -10.23 -18.39
N VAL A 116 -0.16 -10.60 -17.34
CA VAL A 116 -0.48 -9.76 -16.17
C VAL A 116 0.17 -10.39 -14.96
N VAL A 117 0.83 -9.60 -14.14
CA VAL A 117 1.41 -10.04 -12.87
C VAL A 117 0.78 -9.24 -11.74
N VAL A 118 0.53 -9.90 -10.62
CA VAL A 118 0.06 -9.30 -9.38
C VAL A 118 0.98 -9.72 -8.24
N THR A 119 1.48 -8.76 -7.50
CA THR A 119 2.21 -8.97 -6.25
C THR A 119 1.35 -8.51 -5.07
N TYR A 120 1.45 -9.17 -3.92
CA TYR A 120 0.63 -8.87 -2.75
C TYR A 120 1.29 -9.35 -1.46
N ASN A 121 0.88 -8.77 -0.32
CA ASN A 121 1.25 -9.29 0.99
C ASN A 121 0.52 -10.61 1.25
N ASP A 122 1.23 -11.62 1.76
CA ASP A 122 0.70 -12.98 2.01
C ASP A 122 1.20 -13.51 3.37
N GLY A 123 0.28 -13.69 4.32
CA GLY A 123 0.55 -14.28 5.61
C GLY A 123 0.64 -15.81 5.53
N ASN A 124 1.79 -16.34 5.13
CA ASN A 124 1.98 -17.80 5.06
C ASN A 124 2.90 -18.37 6.15
N GLY A 125 3.27 -17.55 7.14
CA GLY A 125 4.08 -17.93 8.31
C GLY A 125 5.59 -17.99 8.09
N THR A 126 6.09 -17.83 6.85
CA THR A 126 7.54 -17.85 6.54
C THR A 126 7.99 -16.67 5.70
N SER A 127 7.08 -15.95 5.09
CA SER A 127 7.30 -14.78 4.23
C SER A 127 5.98 -14.03 4.12
N PHE A 128 6.06 -12.73 3.92
CA PHE A 128 4.89 -11.87 3.79
C PHE A 128 4.64 -11.45 2.33
N SER A 129 4.99 -12.29 1.36
CA SER A 129 4.96 -11.97 -0.06
C SER A 129 4.28 -13.06 -0.88
N GLY A 130 3.42 -12.67 -1.80
CA GLY A 130 2.79 -13.52 -2.81
C GLY A 130 2.94 -12.93 -4.21
N VAL A 131 2.98 -13.81 -5.20
CA VAL A 131 3.02 -13.45 -6.63
C VAL A 131 2.11 -14.37 -7.41
N SER A 132 1.26 -13.78 -8.25
CA SER A 132 0.45 -14.51 -9.21
C SER A 132 0.63 -13.93 -10.60
N PHE A 133 0.51 -14.77 -11.62
CA PHE A 133 0.56 -14.35 -13.01
C PHE A 133 -0.60 -14.91 -13.83
N SER A 134 -0.94 -14.20 -14.87
CA SER A 134 -1.87 -14.58 -15.93
C SER A 134 -1.14 -14.49 -17.27
N THR A 135 -1.45 -15.38 -18.22
CA THR A 135 -1.00 -15.31 -19.62
C THR A 135 -2.17 -15.13 -20.60
N ASP A 136 -3.35 -14.86 -20.08
CA ASP A 136 -4.61 -14.74 -20.82
C ASP A 136 -5.33 -13.40 -20.50
N ASN A 137 -4.54 -12.35 -20.29
CA ASN A 137 -5.02 -10.99 -19.99
C ASN A 137 -5.89 -10.90 -18.72
N GLY A 138 -5.57 -11.69 -17.70
CA GLY A 138 -6.26 -11.68 -16.41
C GLY A 138 -7.51 -12.57 -16.36
N SER A 139 -7.79 -13.39 -17.38
CA SER A 139 -8.93 -14.31 -17.37
C SER A 139 -8.73 -15.45 -16.37
N THR A 140 -7.49 -15.85 -16.13
CA THR A 140 -7.11 -16.80 -15.08
C THR A 140 -5.78 -16.43 -14.46
N PHE A 141 -5.60 -16.74 -13.18
CA PHE A 141 -4.31 -16.53 -12.48
C PHE A 141 -3.75 -17.85 -11.94
N THR A 142 -2.42 -17.91 -11.90
CA THR A 142 -1.66 -18.96 -11.23
C THR A 142 -0.77 -18.33 -10.16
N GLU A 143 -0.98 -18.72 -8.91
CA GLU A 143 -0.10 -18.33 -7.79
C GLU A 143 1.20 -19.12 -7.85
N ILE A 144 2.34 -18.42 -7.76
CA ILE A 144 3.67 -19.05 -7.82
C ILE A 144 4.01 -19.63 -6.45
N GLN A 145 4.32 -20.94 -6.42
CA GLN A 145 4.66 -21.65 -5.20
C GLN A 145 5.98 -22.43 -5.35
N PRO A 146 6.91 -22.34 -4.38
CA PRO A 146 6.91 -21.40 -3.25
C PRO A 146 7.01 -19.95 -3.74
N PRO A 147 6.60 -18.96 -2.92
CA PRO A 147 6.71 -17.56 -3.31
C PRO A 147 8.16 -17.19 -3.65
N PRO A 148 8.44 -16.60 -4.82
CA PRO A 148 9.80 -16.40 -5.31
C PRO A 148 10.61 -15.44 -4.43
N PHE A 149 9.95 -14.50 -3.76
CA PHE A 149 10.62 -13.47 -2.95
C PHE A 149 11.01 -13.96 -1.54
N THR A 150 10.86 -15.24 -1.27
CA THR A 150 11.36 -15.88 -0.04
C THR A 150 12.84 -16.27 -0.13
N SER A 151 13.49 -16.06 -1.29
CA SER A 151 14.89 -16.44 -1.52
C SER A 151 15.75 -15.27 -1.99
N GLY A 152 17.02 -15.29 -1.62
CA GLY A 152 18.05 -14.37 -2.11
C GLY A 152 18.30 -13.16 -1.21
N HIS A 153 17.32 -12.69 -0.45
CA HIS A 153 17.44 -11.45 0.34
C HIS A 153 17.02 -11.57 1.81
N GLY A 154 17.13 -12.76 2.41
CA GLY A 154 16.76 -12.97 3.83
C GLY A 154 15.25 -13.04 4.05
N THR A 155 14.78 -12.60 5.22
CA THR A 155 13.36 -12.60 5.55
C THR A 155 12.65 -11.45 4.86
N ASN A 156 11.53 -11.75 4.21
CA ASN A 156 10.67 -10.80 3.52
C ASN A 156 9.56 -10.32 4.47
N TYR A 157 9.28 -9.01 4.43
CA TYR A 157 8.26 -8.35 5.24
C TYR A 157 7.21 -7.61 4.42
N GLY A 158 7.07 -7.94 3.14
CA GLY A 158 6.02 -7.43 2.26
C GLY A 158 6.27 -6.03 1.71
N ASP A 159 5.20 -5.30 1.43
CA ASP A 159 5.14 -4.02 0.73
C ASP A 159 5.61 -4.12 -0.72
N PRO A 160 4.86 -4.85 -1.56
CA PRO A 160 5.30 -5.28 -2.86
C PRO A 160 5.44 -4.14 -3.88
N LEU A 161 6.46 -4.27 -4.71
CA LEU A 161 6.75 -3.45 -5.89
C LEU A 161 6.61 -4.29 -7.16
N LEU A 162 6.15 -3.68 -8.27
CA LEU A 162 6.05 -4.38 -9.54
C LEU A 162 6.07 -3.41 -10.72
N VAL A 163 6.92 -3.68 -11.72
CA VAL A 163 6.89 -3.02 -13.04
C VAL A 163 7.36 -3.96 -14.14
N TYR A 164 6.96 -3.68 -15.39
CA TYR A 164 7.57 -4.24 -16.58
C TYR A 164 8.44 -3.19 -17.27
N ASN A 165 9.73 -3.46 -17.42
CA ASN A 165 10.68 -2.60 -18.12
C ASN A 165 10.73 -2.96 -19.59
N GLN A 166 10.12 -2.13 -20.44
CA GLN A 166 10.01 -2.39 -21.87
C GLN A 166 11.36 -2.38 -22.60
N LYS A 167 12.32 -1.56 -22.15
CA LYS A 167 13.66 -1.49 -22.75
C LYS A 167 14.48 -2.76 -22.52
N LEU A 168 14.43 -3.27 -21.28
CA LEU A 168 15.16 -4.48 -20.90
C LEU A 168 14.39 -5.74 -21.32
N GLY A 169 13.07 -5.63 -21.51
CA GLY A 169 12.20 -6.75 -21.83
C GLY A 169 11.99 -7.69 -20.65
N GLU A 170 12.03 -7.15 -19.42
CA GLU A 170 12.00 -7.89 -18.17
C GLU A 170 11.01 -7.27 -17.16
N TRP A 171 10.46 -8.13 -16.33
CA TRP A 171 9.73 -7.78 -15.13
C TRP A 171 10.69 -7.51 -13.99
N PHE A 172 10.35 -6.53 -13.15
CA PHE A 172 11.02 -6.24 -11.89
C PHE A 172 9.99 -6.16 -10.79
N ALA A 173 10.29 -6.83 -9.69
CA ALA A 173 9.51 -6.80 -8.47
C ALA A 173 10.42 -6.59 -7.28
N GLY A 174 9.89 -6.15 -6.16
CA GLY A 174 10.65 -5.96 -4.93
C GLY A 174 9.78 -5.99 -3.71
N ASP A 175 10.43 -6.13 -2.56
CA ASP A 175 9.82 -6.15 -1.23
C ASP A 175 10.80 -5.63 -0.18
N LEU A 176 10.30 -5.37 1.02
CA LEU A 176 11.11 -5.08 2.20
C LEU A 176 11.75 -6.36 2.76
N VAL A 177 13.07 -6.38 2.88
CA VAL A 177 13.83 -7.59 3.22
C VAL A 177 15.01 -7.31 4.15
N THR A 178 15.33 -8.28 5.01
CA THR A 178 16.46 -8.15 5.95
C THR A 178 17.83 -8.38 5.30
N GLY A 179 17.89 -9.00 4.13
CA GLY A 179 19.14 -9.23 3.41
C GLY A 179 19.71 -8.01 2.69
N CYS A 180 18.98 -6.90 2.72
CA CYS A 180 19.40 -5.62 2.16
C CYS A 180 19.66 -4.60 3.30
N GLY A 181 20.65 -4.86 4.14
CA GLY A 181 20.95 -4.10 5.34
C GLY A 181 20.22 -4.66 6.58
N GLY A 182 19.58 -3.82 7.37
CA GLY A 182 18.71 -4.23 8.48
C GLY A 182 17.28 -4.51 8.04
N LEU A 183 16.70 -3.59 7.26
CA LEU A 183 15.48 -3.72 6.48
C LEU A 183 15.59 -2.75 5.30
N GLY A 184 15.82 -3.26 4.12
CA GLY A 184 15.98 -2.48 2.90
C GLY A 184 15.10 -3.01 1.77
N VAL A 185 15.25 -2.46 0.58
CA VAL A 185 14.45 -2.84 -0.59
C VAL A 185 15.20 -3.87 -1.43
N GLY A 186 14.76 -5.12 -1.38
CA GLY A 186 15.25 -6.22 -2.23
C GLY A 186 14.54 -6.24 -3.58
N MET A 187 15.26 -6.63 -4.63
CA MET A 187 14.71 -6.70 -5.98
C MET A 187 14.86 -8.10 -6.59
N TRP A 188 13.92 -8.44 -7.44
CA TRP A 188 13.91 -9.65 -8.28
C TRP A 188 13.59 -9.27 -9.71
N SER A 189 14.10 -10.04 -10.67
CA SER A 189 13.74 -9.89 -12.07
C SER A 189 13.23 -11.19 -12.68
N SER A 190 12.43 -11.08 -13.73
CA SER A 190 11.87 -12.21 -14.47
C SER A 190 11.73 -11.87 -15.96
N PRO A 191 12.13 -12.77 -16.87
CA PRO A 191 11.93 -12.57 -18.30
C PRO A 191 10.46 -12.75 -18.76
N ASP A 192 9.64 -13.40 -17.95
CA ASP A 192 8.30 -13.87 -18.33
C ASP A 192 7.19 -13.64 -17.28
N GLY A 193 7.54 -13.06 -16.12
CA GLY A 193 6.61 -12.87 -14.99
C GLY A 193 6.33 -14.13 -14.18
N GLN A 194 6.93 -15.27 -14.55
CA GLN A 194 6.72 -16.58 -13.94
C GLN A 194 7.99 -17.09 -13.23
N ASN A 195 9.14 -16.93 -13.88
CA ASN A 195 10.43 -17.41 -13.39
C ASN A 195 11.26 -16.25 -12.84
N TRP A 196 11.35 -16.14 -11.52
CA TRP A 196 11.98 -15.02 -10.83
C TRP A 196 13.36 -15.39 -10.28
N SER A 197 14.26 -14.43 -10.35
CA SER A 197 15.62 -14.53 -9.78
C SER A 197 15.94 -13.29 -8.97
N ALA A 198 16.60 -13.47 -7.81
CA ALA A 198 17.06 -12.33 -7.02
C ALA A 198 18.03 -11.46 -7.82
N SER A 199 17.79 -10.15 -7.80
CA SER A 199 18.66 -9.10 -8.33
C SER A 199 19.38 -8.40 -7.17
N ASN A 200 20.08 -7.28 -7.40
CA ASN A 200 20.69 -6.52 -6.31
C ASN A 200 19.64 -5.71 -5.54
N CYS A 201 19.92 -5.42 -4.28
CA CYS A 201 19.08 -4.52 -3.50
C CYS A 201 18.99 -3.13 -4.16
N ALA A 202 17.78 -2.58 -4.26
CA ALA A 202 17.61 -1.18 -4.65
C ALA A 202 18.12 -0.23 -3.57
N HIS A 203 17.98 -0.63 -2.31
CA HIS A 203 18.57 0.06 -1.18
C HIS A 203 18.98 -0.94 -0.09
N ASN A 204 20.16 -0.71 0.49
CA ASN A 204 20.62 -1.41 1.70
C ASN A 204 20.33 -0.50 2.90
N GLY A 205 19.08 -0.52 3.36
CA GLY A 205 18.58 0.30 4.47
C GLY A 205 18.63 -0.42 5.81
N ASP A 206 18.56 0.35 6.87
CA ASP A 206 18.44 -0.24 8.22
C ASP A 206 16.97 -0.38 8.64
N ASP A 207 16.08 0.49 8.13
CA ASP A 207 14.66 0.53 8.52
C ASP A 207 13.84 1.26 7.45
N ASP A 208 13.81 0.68 6.25
CA ASP A 208 13.02 1.18 5.13
C ASP A 208 11.55 0.77 5.28
N ASP A 209 10.63 1.58 4.73
CA ASP A 209 9.19 1.39 4.80
C ASP A 209 8.51 1.93 3.54
N ARG A 210 7.37 1.38 3.19
CA ARG A 210 6.49 1.86 2.12
C ARG A 210 7.24 2.14 0.81
N PRO A 211 7.95 1.17 0.22
CA PRO A 211 8.61 1.41 -1.06
C PRO A 211 7.61 1.55 -2.20
N SER A 212 7.97 2.33 -3.22
CA SER A 212 7.23 2.41 -4.47
C SER A 212 8.16 2.41 -5.68
N ILE A 213 7.65 2.05 -6.86
CA ILE A 213 8.43 1.92 -8.09
C ILE A 213 7.71 2.52 -9.30
N TRP A 214 8.48 3.10 -10.19
CA TRP A 214 8.03 3.47 -11.54
C TRP A 214 9.17 3.29 -12.54
N VAL A 215 8.85 3.04 -13.82
CA VAL A 215 9.82 2.88 -14.90
C VAL A 215 9.50 3.82 -16.06
N ASP A 216 10.52 4.49 -16.57
CA ASP A 216 10.42 5.31 -17.78
C ASP A 216 10.37 4.42 -19.03
N ASN A 217 9.17 3.97 -19.37
CA ASN A 217 8.91 3.18 -20.58
C ASN A 217 8.73 4.04 -21.85
N ASN A 218 9.06 5.34 -21.80
CA ASN A 218 8.97 6.21 -22.97
C ASN A 218 10.21 6.06 -23.86
N PRO A 219 10.10 5.44 -25.07
CA PRO A 219 11.25 5.20 -25.95
C PRO A 219 11.88 6.48 -26.52
N TYR A 220 11.21 7.63 -26.38
CA TYR A 220 11.74 8.93 -26.80
C TYR A 220 12.48 9.65 -25.67
N SER A 221 12.41 9.17 -24.45
CA SER A 221 13.14 9.74 -23.33
C SER A 221 14.62 9.37 -23.37
N LEU A 222 15.49 10.34 -23.03
CA LEU A 222 16.91 10.07 -22.80
C LEU A 222 17.18 9.15 -21.61
N LYS A 223 16.15 8.91 -20.79
CA LYS A 223 16.16 8.01 -19.64
C LYS A 223 15.31 6.75 -19.84
N TYR A 224 15.00 6.42 -21.12
CA TYR A 224 14.24 5.22 -21.46
C TYR A 224 14.80 3.97 -20.76
N GLY A 225 13.94 3.27 -20.02
CA GLY A 225 14.25 2.09 -19.23
C GLY A 225 14.80 2.40 -17.83
N ARG A 226 14.94 3.65 -17.42
CA ARG A 226 15.32 3.99 -16.04
C ARG A 226 14.18 3.66 -15.10
N MET A 227 14.49 2.88 -14.07
CA MET A 227 13.59 2.57 -12.96
C MET A 227 13.92 3.49 -11.78
N TYR A 228 12.89 3.91 -11.07
CA TYR A 228 12.99 4.72 -9.85
C TYR A 228 12.32 3.95 -8.73
N VAL A 229 12.98 3.87 -7.58
CA VAL A 229 12.44 3.30 -6.35
C VAL A 229 12.52 4.37 -5.27
N SER A 230 11.39 4.66 -4.63
CA SER A 230 11.32 5.53 -3.46
C SER A 230 10.97 4.71 -2.22
N PHE A 231 11.26 5.27 -1.05
CA PHE A 231 10.96 4.64 0.24
C PHE A 231 11.07 5.68 1.36
N ASN A 232 10.40 5.43 2.48
CA ASN A 232 10.73 6.09 3.75
C ASN A 232 11.90 5.34 4.40
N ASN A 233 12.84 6.06 5.01
CA ASN A 233 13.88 5.47 5.84
C ASN A 233 13.74 6.02 7.28
N PHE A 234 13.29 5.18 8.18
CA PHE A 234 13.01 5.57 9.57
C PHE A 234 14.27 5.71 10.44
N SER A 235 15.41 5.24 9.97
CA SER A 235 16.72 5.50 10.59
C SER A 235 17.21 6.92 10.32
N VAL A 236 16.58 7.69 9.42
CA VAL A 236 16.97 9.05 9.04
C VAL A 236 15.79 10.00 9.22
N ASP A 237 15.99 11.05 10.03
CA ASP A 237 15.02 12.15 10.24
C ASP A 237 13.60 11.66 10.59
N GLY A 238 13.49 10.49 11.26
CA GLY A 238 12.24 9.91 11.72
C GLY A 238 11.32 9.41 10.61
N GLY A 239 11.87 9.08 9.44
CA GLY A 239 11.15 8.55 8.28
C GLY A 239 11.21 9.46 7.05
N ALA A 240 12.38 10.02 6.75
CA ALA A 240 12.58 10.84 5.55
C ALA A 240 12.34 10.02 4.26
N ILE A 241 11.82 10.69 3.22
CA ILE A 241 11.66 10.11 1.88
C ILE A 241 12.99 10.13 1.15
N PHE A 242 13.32 9.00 0.52
CA PHE A 242 14.45 8.82 -0.38
C PHE A 242 13.99 8.31 -1.73
N VAL A 243 14.78 8.60 -2.78
CA VAL A 243 14.61 8.04 -4.13
C VAL A 243 15.95 7.59 -4.66
N THR A 244 16.01 6.37 -5.18
CA THR A 244 17.13 5.83 -5.97
C THR A 244 16.67 5.50 -7.38
N HIS A 245 17.62 5.27 -8.30
CA HIS A 245 17.29 4.86 -9.67
C HIS A 245 18.33 3.88 -10.24
N SER A 246 17.89 3.10 -11.23
CA SER A 246 18.73 2.16 -11.98
C SER A 246 18.41 2.20 -13.46
N ASP A 247 19.43 2.10 -14.33
CA ASP A 247 19.28 1.98 -15.78
C ASP A 247 19.34 0.54 -16.29
N ASP A 248 19.69 -0.42 -15.41
CA ASP A 248 19.92 -1.83 -15.74
C ASP A 248 19.24 -2.84 -14.78
N GLY A 249 18.58 -2.37 -13.71
CA GLY A 249 17.92 -3.20 -12.71
C GLY A 249 18.85 -3.87 -11.70
N SER A 250 20.17 -3.66 -11.84
CA SER A 250 21.17 -4.28 -10.97
C SER A 250 22.09 -3.28 -10.28
N THR A 251 22.37 -2.16 -10.92
CA THR A 251 23.20 -1.07 -10.37
C THR A 251 22.32 0.09 -9.98
N TRP A 252 22.24 0.39 -8.69
CA TRP A 252 21.39 1.46 -8.15
C TRP A 252 22.21 2.68 -7.74
N SER A 253 21.67 3.87 -7.96
CA SER A 253 22.30 5.12 -7.56
C SER A 253 22.32 5.28 -6.05
N THR A 254 23.21 6.14 -5.52
CA THR A 254 23.07 6.61 -4.16
C THR A 254 21.70 7.27 -3.99
N PRO A 255 20.88 6.89 -2.99
CA PRO A 255 19.57 7.49 -2.79
C PRO A 255 19.66 9.00 -2.52
N ALA A 256 18.80 9.77 -3.17
CA ALA A 256 18.61 11.19 -2.91
C ALA A 256 17.57 11.38 -1.81
N GLN A 257 17.92 12.07 -0.73
CA GLN A 257 16.99 12.44 0.33
C GLN A 257 16.11 13.61 -0.13
N LEU A 258 14.79 13.46 -0.04
CA LEU A 258 13.81 14.48 -0.44
C LEU A 258 13.27 15.30 0.72
N THR A 259 13.24 14.74 1.93
CA THR A 259 12.68 15.39 3.13
C THR A 259 13.64 15.31 4.29
N THR A 260 13.53 16.26 5.23
CA THR A 260 14.33 16.35 6.47
C THR A 260 13.48 16.08 7.71
N ASP A 261 12.30 15.52 7.51
CA ASP A 261 11.33 15.08 8.52
C ASP A 261 10.45 14.00 7.92
N PHE A 262 9.61 13.39 8.74
CA PHE A 262 8.70 12.36 8.28
C PHE A 262 7.61 12.96 7.39
N LEU A 263 7.61 12.50 6.13
CA LEU A 263 6.50 12.59 5.19
C LEU A 263 6.34 11.19 4.58
N ARG A 264 5.11 10.71 4.47
CA ARG A 264 4.86 9.37 3.91
C ARG A 264 5.18 9.34 2.43
N ASP A 265 5.96 8.37 1.97
CA ASP A 265 5.98 7.94 0.57
C ASP A 265 4.61 7.31 0.23
N VAL A 266 3.98 7.74 -0.85
CA VAL A 266 2.71 7.18 -1.29
C VAL A 266 2.91 6.37 -2.56
N GLN A 267 3.29 7.00 -3.69
CA GLN A 267 3.53 6.27 -4.94
C GLN A 267 4.28 7.11 -5.98
N LEU A 268 5.20 6.47 -6.69
CA LEU A 268 5.86 6.99 -7.89
C LEU A 268 4.97 6.86 -9.14
N THR A 269 5.07 7.82 -10.03
CA THR A 269 4.52 7.80 -11.38
C THR A 269 5.36 8.67 -12.31
N GLY A 270 5.06 8.70 -13.60
CA GLY A 270 5.76 9.59 -14.52
C GLY A 270 5.14 9.65 -15.89
N THR A 271 5.74 10.44 -16.77
CA THR A 271 5.24 10.63 -18.12
C THR A 271 5.19 9.30 -18.88
N PRO A 272 4.01 8.88 -19.36
CA PRO A 272 3.86 7.62 -20.09
C PRO A 272 4.55 7.66 -21.44
N PRO A 273 4.71 6.50 -22.12
CA PRO A 273 5.21 6.44 -23.49
C PRO A 273 4.42 7.36 -24.43
N GLY A 274 5.13 8.19 -25.16
CA GLY A 274 4.55 9.13 -26.12
C GLY A 274 5.61 9.85 -26.95
N PRO A 275 5.25 10.40 -28.12
CA PRO A 275 6.22 11.15 -28.92
C PRO A 275 6.72 12.36 -28.15
N PRO A 276 8.00 12.72 -28.31
CA PRO A 276 8.54 13.91 -27.70
C PRO A 276 7.79 15.13 -28.23
N GLY A 277 7.61 16.14 -27.36
CA GLY A 277 7.38 17.49 -27.83
C GLY A 277 8.50 17.92 -28.81
N PRO A 278 8.40 19.08 -29.46
CA PRO A 278 9.27 19.49 -30.55
C PRO A 278 10.76 19.66 -30.19
N ASN A 279 11.16 19.40 -28.96
CA ASN A 279 12.53 19.60 -28.46
C ASN A 279 13.34 18.31 -28.45
N ALA A 280 14.50 18.31 -29.11
CA ALA A 280 15.49 17.25 -28.96
C ALA A 280 16.02 17.20 -27.51
N GLY A 281 16.21 15.99 -26.96
CA GLY A 281 16.74 15.82 -25.61
C GLY A 281 15.66 15.76 -24.51
N TYR A 282 14.49 15.27 -24.83
CA TYR A 282 13.38 15.06 -23.91
C TYR A 282 13.77 14.06 -22.79
N ILE A 283 13.44 14.41 -21.56
CA ILE A 283 13.49 13.53 -20.39
C ILE A 283 12.07 13.45 -19.83
N SER A 284 11.60 12.24 -19.57
CA SER A 284 10.31 12.02 -18.89
C SER A 284 10.32 12.70 -17.53
N THR A 285 9.23 13.38 -17.18
CA THR A 285 9.03 13.91 -15.84
C THR A 285 8.63 12.76 -14.91
N VAL A 286 9.26 12.72 -13.75
CA VAL A 286 8.94 11.75 -12.69
C VAL A 286 8.25 12.48 -11.55
N PHE A 287 7.22 11.87 -11.01
CA PHE A 287 6.44 12.38 -9.90
C PHE A 287 6.42 11.36 -8.76
N LEU A 288 6.49 11.84 -7.54
CA LEU A 288 6.28 11.07 -6.33
C LEU A 288 5.20 11.76 -5.51
N ALA A 289 4.08 11.10 -5.32
CA ALA A 289 3.08 11.55 -4.36
C ALA A 289 3.56 11.24 -2.95
N GLY A 290 3.55 12.24 -2.08
CA GLY A 290 3.84 12.12 -0.65
C GLY A 290 2.72 12.73 0.18
N MET A 291 2.70 12.41 1.47
CA MET A 291 1.69 12.92 2.40
C MET A 291 2.34 13.37 3.72
N ASP A 292 2.09 14.62 4.10
CA ASP A 292 2.29 15.07 5.48
C ASP A 292 1.11 14.56 6.33
N GLU A 293 1.39 13.57 7.16
CA GLU A 293 0.40 12.94 8.05
C GLU A 293 0.26 13.68 9.39
N GLY A 294 1.00 14.77 9.58
CA GLY A 294 0.95 15.58 10.79
C GLY A 294 1.22 14.76 12.05
N THR A 295 0.29 14.81 13.00
CA THR A 295 0.38 14.03 14.25
C THR A 295 -0.18 12.62 14.13
N GLY A 296 -0.61 12.20 12.93
CA GLY A 296 -1.31 10.93 12.75
C GLY A 296 -2.74 10.93 13.30
N GLY A 297 -3.28 9.76 13.54
CA GLY A 297 -4.62 9.53 14.09
C GLY A 297 -5.70 10.22 13.27
N LEU A 298 -6.57 11.00 13.89
CA LEU A 298 -7.61 11.79 13.23
C LEU A 298 -7.17 13.25 12.95
N GLY A 299 -5.88 13.57 13.08
CA GLY A 299 -5.34 14.89 12.73
C GLY A 299 -5.40 15.15 11.22
N THR A 300 -5.09 16.39 10.80
CA THR A 300 -5.17 16.76 9.38
C THR A 300 -3.99 16.27 8.56
N ARG A 301 -4.22 16.01 7.27
CA ARG A 301 -3.26 15.59 6.23
C ARG A 301 -3.03 16.68 5.20
N GLN A 302 -1.90 16.57 4.49
CA GLN A 302 -1.56 17.42 3.34
C GLN A 302 -0.91 16.58 2.25
N ASN A 303 -1.50 16.55 1.06
CA ASN A 303 -0.87 15.90 -0.09
C ASN A 303 0.21 16.80 -0.71
N ILE A 304 1.34 16.21 -1.05
CA ILE A 304 2.51 16.87 -1.62
C ILE A 304 2.96 16.07 -2.85
N MET A 305 3.25 16.76 -3.95
CA MET A 305 3.86 16.15 -5.13
C MET A 305 5.32 16.56 -5.22
N TYR A 306 6.21 15.59 -5.24
CA TYR A 306 7.61 15.81 -5.60
C TYR A 306 7.78 15.56 -7.09
N ARG A 307 8.47 16.44 -7.78
CA ARG A 307 8.66 16.37 -9.22
C ARG A 307 10.13 16.50 -9.61
N SER A 308 10.58 15.61 -10.50
CA SER A 308 11.88 15.69 -11.17
C SER A 308 11.70 15.78 -12.69
N THR A 309 12.40 16.71 -13.35
CA THR A 309 12.43 16.89 -14.80
C THR A 309 13.79 16.59 -15.41
N ASP A 310 14.75 16.11 -14.61
CA ASP A 310 16.14 15.88 -14.99
C ASP A 310 16.61 14.43 -14.75
N GLY A 311 15.63 13.51 -14.68
CA GLY A 311 15.89 12.08 -14.52
C GLY A 311 16.25 11.68 -13.09
N GLY A 312 15.67 12.35 -12.08
CA GLY A 312 15.82 12.01 -10.67
C GLY A 312 16.99 12.71 -9.96
N ASN A 313 17.71 13.64 -10.65
CA ASN A 313 18.84 14.32 -10.03
C ASN A 313 18.41 15.43 -9.07
N THR A 314 17.35 16.17 -9.42
CA THR A 314 16.77 17.22 -8.56
C THR A 314 15.26 17.07 -8.46
N TRP A 315 14.70 17.48 -7.32
CA TRP A 315 13.30 17.36 -7.00
C TRP A 315 12.72 18.67 -6.45
N THR A 316 11.47 18.95 -6.81
CA THR A 316 10.73 20.12 -6.33
C THR A 316 9.46 19.64 -5.65
N ALA A 317 9.20 20.08 -4.41
CA ALA A 317 7.99 19.79 -3.67
C ALA A 317 6.89 20.82 -4.00
N ILE A 318 5.69 20.33 -4.29
CA ILE A 318 4.51 21.14 -4.65
C ILE A 318 3.31 20.66 -3.82
N VAL A 319 2.66 21.55 -3.08
CA VAL A 319 1.43 21.24 -2.32
C VAL A 319 0.27 21.06 -3.31
N MET A 320 -0.47 19.93 -3.19
CA MET A 320 -1.54 19.56 -4.12
C MET A 320 -2.93 20.12 -3.76
N GLY A 321 -3.07 20.84 -2.65
CA GLY A 321 -4.37 21.38 -2.23
C GLY A 321 -4.42 21.72 -0.74
N PRO A 322 -5.60 22.02 -0.19
CA PRO A 322 -5.75 22.32 1.23
C PRO A 322 -5.50 21.08 2.11
N ARG A 323 -5.28 21.31 3.41
CA ARG A 323 -5.30 20.22 4.41
C ARG A 323 -6.70 19.64 4.52
N PHE A 324 -6.78 18.34 4.81
CA PHE A 324 -8.01 17.58 4.95
C PHE A 324 -7.94 16.65 6.15
N ASN A 325 -9.08 16.19 6.67
CA ASN A 325 -9.13 15.12 7.67
C ASN A 325 -9.05 13.77 6.96
N PRO A 326 -8.33 12.77 7.54
CA PRO A 326 -8.29 11.42 6.97
C PRO A 326 -9.68 10.80 6.97
N PRO A 327 -9.94 9.81 6.12
CA PRO A 327 -11.12 8.97 6.26
C PRO A 327 -11.04 8.16 7.55
N GLY A 328 -12.20 7.77 8.08
CA GLY A 328 -12.31 7.05 9.35
C GLY A 328 -12.72 7.95 10.51
N ASP A 329 -13.27 7.33 11.55
CA ASP A 329 -13.84 8.01 12.73
C ASP A 329 -13.30 7.47 14.05
N SER A 330 -12.38 6.51 14.02
CA SER A 330 -11.75 5.87 15.16
C SER A 330 -10.27 5.59 14.89
N LEU A 331 -9.56 5.10 15.89
CA LEU A 331 -8.14 4.73 15.80
C LEU A 331 -7.98 3.21 15.72
N CYS A 332 -6.93 2.76 15.05
CA CYS A 332 -6.59 1.35 14.91
C CYS A 332 -6.34 0.67 16.27
N SER A 333 -5.67 1.36 17.18
CA SER A 333 -5.45 0.93 18.57
C SER A 333 -5.47 2.13 19.52
N THR A 334 -5.31 1.91 20.83
CA THR A 334 -5.30 2.98 21.83
C THR A 334 -4.15 3.98 21.69
N GLU A 335 -3.07 3.57 21.02
CA GLU A 335 -1.88 4.42 20.78
C GLU A 335 -1.61 4.58 19.27
N SER A 336 -2.59 4.28 18.41
CA SER A 336 -2.38 4.18 16.98
C SER A 336 -2.16 5.52 16.30
N PHE A 337 -1.19 5.53 15.43
CA PHE A 337 -0.94 6.57 14.46
C PHE A 337 -1.94 6.55 13.29
N PHE A 338 -2.61 5.42 13.04
CA PHE A 338 -3.53 5.23 11.91
C PHE A 338 -4.98 5.49 12.30
N ALA A 339 -5.70 6.22 11.45
CA ALA A 339 -7.16 6.23 11.47
C ALA A 339 -7.70 4.87 11.01
N MET A 340 -8.93 4.54 11.38
CA MET A 340 -9.55 3.28 11.06
C MET A 340 -10.91 3.46 10.39
N MET A 341 -11.04 2.85 9.21
CA MET A 341 -12.31 2.61 8.52
C MET A 341 -12.77 1.20 8.85
N ASN A 342 -14.01 1.03 9.26
CA ASN A 342 -14.52 -0.27 9.67
C ASN A 342 -13.68 -0.91 10.81
N PRO A 343 -14.03 -2.08 11.32
CA PRO A 343 -13.32 -2.66 12.46
C PRO A 343 -11.88 -3.11 12.19
N ILE A 344 -11.49 -3.30 10.93
CA ILE A 344 -10.21 -3.90 10.57
C ILE A 344 -9.48 -3.18 9.42
N TRP A 345 -9.81 -1.91 9.12
CA TRP A 345 -9.17 -1.21 8.00
C TRP A 345 -8.46 0.06 8.47
N ARG A 346 -7.15 -0.02 8.68
CA ARG A 346 -6.34 1.18 8.93
C ARG A 346 -6.17 2.02 7.66
N THR A 347 -6.12 3.34 7.79
CA THR A 347 -5.95 4.25 6.66
C THR A 347 -5.45 5.61 7.11
N GLN A 348 -4.87 6.37 6.17
CA GLN A 348 -4.55 7.79 6.35
C GLN A 348 -5.11 8.62 5.19
N GLY A 349 -5.82 7.97 4.25
CA GLY A 349 -6.32 8.60 3.06
C GLY A 349 -5.36 8.57 1.88
N TRP A 350 -4.38 7.66 1.90
CA TRP A 350 -3.44 7.48 0.80
C TRP A 350 -4.15 7.26 -0.53
N GLY A 351 -3.54 7.74 -1.59
CA GLY A 351 -4.08 7.66 -2.92
C GLY A 351 -3.09 7.11 -3.94
N GLN A 352 -3.46 7.24 -5.20
CA GLN A 352 -2.60 6.86 -6.33
C GLN A 352 -2.51 8.01 -7.33
N PRO A 353 -1.29 8.43 -7.75
CA PRO A 353 -1.07 9.35 -8.86
C PRO A 353 -1.07 8.62 -10.20
N GLY A 354 -1.35 9.37 -11.27
CA GLY A 354 -1.20 8.91 -12.65
C GLY A 354 -0.87 10.07 -13.58
N VAL A 355 -0.16 9.80 -14.66
CA VAL A 355 0.16 10.81 -15.68
C VAL A 355 -0.27 10.30 -17.04
N GLY A 356 -0.99 11.11 -17.74
CA GLY A 356 -1.43 10.75 -19.07
C GLY A 356 -0.55 11.26 -20.21
N PRO A 357 -0.76 10.76 -21.47
CA PRO A 357 0.08 11.08 -22.62
C PRO A 357 0.14 12.58 -22.99
N ASN A 358 -0.82 13.38 -22.59
CA ASN A 358 -0.85 14.83 -22.78
C ASN A 358 -0.20 15.63 -21.63
N GLY A 359 0.38 14.95 -20.63
CA GLY A 359 1.09 15.56 -19.50
C GLY A 359 0.18 16.04 -18.37
N VAL A 360 -1.10 15.71 -18.38
CA VAL A 360 -1.97 15.96 -17.22
C VAL A 360 -1.59 14.99 -16.11
N VAL A 361 -1.38 15.52 -14.92
CA VAL A 361 -1.10 14.74 -13.72
C VAL A 361 -2.37 14.62 -12.91
N HIS A 362 -2.76 13.40 -12.57
CA HIS A 362 -3.96 13.05 -11.82
C HIS A 362 -3.60 12.53 -10.43
N TYR A 363 -4.45 12.78 -9.45
CA TYR A 363 -4.32 12.20 -8.12
C TYR A 363 -5.68 11.95 -7.49
N ALA A 364 -5.96 10.70 -7.10
CA ALA A 364 -7.12 10.33 -6.31
C ALA A 364 -6.67 9.93 -4.90
N TYR A 365 -7.41 10.35 -3.87
CA TYR A 365 -7.14 10.07 -2.47
C TYR A 365 -8.45 9.99 -1.68
N ALA A 366 -8.41 9.51 -0.43
CA ALA A 366 -9.59 9.50 0.41
C ALA A 366 -9.49 10.56 1.52
N ALA A 367 -10.63 11.18 1.85
CA ALA A 367 -10.75 12.16 2.92
C ALA A 367 -12.03 11.91 3.71
N GLN A 368 -12.16 12.49 4.89
CA GLN A 368 -13.40 12.45 5.65
C GLN A 368 -14.55 13.08 4.84
N GLY A 369 -15.65 12.37 4.71
CA GLY A 369 -16.84 12.81 4.02
C GLY A 369 -17.68 13.83 4.82
N VAL A 370 -18.67 14.40 4.17
CA VAL A 370 -19.58 15.37 4.82
C VAL A 370 -20.57 14.66 5.75
N LEU A 371 -21.11 13.52 5.33
CA LEU A 371 -22.06 12.72 6.10
C LEU A 371 -21.44 11.43 6.62
N SER A 372 -20.49 10.89 5.92
CA SER A 372 -19.85 9.62 6.18
C SER A 372 -18.41 9.77 6.67
N SER A 373 -17.81 8.66 7.06
CA SER A 373 -16.40 8.63 7.47
C SER A 373 -15.41 8.64 6.31
N GLY A 374 -15.84 8.65 5.04
CA GLY A 374 -14.92 8.71 3.90
C GLY A 374 -15.54 9.01 2.55
N ASP A 375 -14.92 9.94 1.81
CA ASP A 375 -15.19 10.31 0.41
C ASP A 375 -13.92 10.11 -0.44
N ILE A 376 -14.13 9.84 -1.72
CA ILE A 376 -13.07 9.76 -2.73
C ILE A 376 -12.88 11.12 -3.39
N MET A 377 -11.73 11.68 -3.18
CA MET A 377 -11.34 13.00 -3.69
C MET A 377 -10.45 12.85 -4.91
N TYR A 378 -10.62 13.75 -5.87
CA TYR A 378 -9.79 13.83 -7.07
C TYR A 378 -9.31 15.25 -7.31
N THR A 379 -8.05 15.40 -7.71
CA THR A 379 -7.45 16.64 -8.18
C THR A 379 -6.52 16.38 -9.35
N SER A 380 -6.29 17.37 -10.20
CA SER A 380 -5.40 17.25 -11.35
C SER A 380 -4.60 18.52 -11.60
N SER A 381 -3.51 18.37 -12.37
CA SER A 381 -2.66 19.46 -12.84
C SER A 381 -2.52 19.37 -14.35
N THR A 382 -2.75 20.48 -15.04
CA THR A 382 -2.58 20.61 -16.51
C THR A 382 -1.28 21.31 -16.90
N ASP A 383 -0.44 21.67 -15.93
CA ASP A 383 0.80 22.42 -16.11
C ASP A 383 2.03 21.67 -15.54
N ASN A 384 2.03 20.34 -15.74
CA ASN A 384 3.12 19.47 -15.32
C ASN A 384 3.35 19.50 -13.78
N GLY A 385 2.28 19.50 -12.99
CA GLY A 385 2.32 19.43 -11.54
C GLY A 385 2.63 20.75 -10.83
N ASN A 386 2.69 21.91 -11.54
CA ASN A 386 3.00 23.20 -10.89
C ASN A 386 1.80 23.74 -10.09
N THR A 387 0.60 23.63 -10.65
CA THR A 387 -0.65 24.02 -9.98
C THR A 387 -1.68 22.90 -10.05
N TRP A 388 -2.58 22.86 -9.07
CA TRP A 388 -3.56 21.80 -8.90
C TRP A 388 -4.98 22.35 -8.83
N SER A 389 -5.91 21.63 -9.42
CA SER A 389 -7.33 21.97 -9.35
C SER A 389 -7.87 21.87 -7.91
N THR A 390 -8.95 22.57 -7.62
CA THR A 390 -9.71 22.32 -6.39
C THR A 390 -10.19 20.87 -6.39
N PRO A 391 -9.96 20.08 -5.33
CA PRO A 391 -10.43 18.71 -5.27
C PRO A 391 -11.95 18.60 -5.40
N ILE A 392 -12.41 17.58 -6.12
CA ILE A 392 -13.83 17.22 -6.26
C ILE A 392 -14.08 15.83 -5.69
N VAL A 393 -15.32 15.55 -5.28
CA VAL A 393 -15.77 14.22 -4.85
C VAL A 393 -16.17 13.41 -6.07
N LEU A 394 -15.71 12.14 -6.14
CA LEU A 394 -16.01 11.22 -7.25
C LEU A 394 -17.11 10.21 -6.94
N ASN A 395 -17.26 9.80 -5.68
CA ASN A 395 -18.33 8.89 -5.30
C ASN A 395 -19.70 9.59 -5.38
N ASP A 396 -20.77 8.79 -5.55
CA ASP A 396 -22.13 9.30 -5.45
C ASP A 396 -22.39 9.85 -4.04
N PRO A 397 -23.27 10.87 -3.91
CA PRO A 397 -23.58 11.47 -2.63
C PRO A 397 -24.18 10.44 -1.65
N GLU A 398 -23.69 10.44 -0.42
CA GLU A 398 -24.23 9.59 0.64
C GLU A 398 -25.65 10.01 1.04
N THR A 399 -26.45 9.02 1.39
CA THR A 399 -27.81 9.20 1.90
C THR A 399 -27.93 8.99 3.40
N ASN A 400 -26.90 8.45 4.03
CA ASN A 400 -26.82 8.24 5.47
C ASN A 400 -25.35 8.13 5.95
N GLN A 401 -25.14 8.27 7.26
CA GLN A 401 -23.83 8.27 7.90
C GLN A 401 -23.07 6.91 7.90
N TYR A 402 -23.71 5.82 7.49
CA TYR A 402 -23.09 4.49 7.48
C TYR A 402 -22.41 4.18 6.15
N GLN A 403 -22.73 4.93 5.11
CA GLN A 403 -22.07 4.84 3.81
C GLN A 403 -20.68 5.45 3.91
N SER A 404 -19.70 4.84 3.27
CA SER A 404 -18.32 5.33 3.27
C SER A 404 -17.51 4.77 2.13
N HIS A 405 -16.46 5.51 1.72
CA HIS A 405 -15.62 5.23 0.58
C HIS A 405 -14.17 5.41 0.99
N TRP A 406 -13.28 4.47 0.62
CA TRP A 406 -11.88 4.53 1.04
C TRP A 406 -10.94 3.81 0.08
N MET A 407 -9.64 4.03 0.25
CA MET A 407 -8.52 3.39 -0.44
C MET A 407 -8.70 3.38 -1.97
N PRO A 408 -8.67 4.57 -2.61
CA PRO A 408 -8.79 4.64 -4.05
C PRO A 408 -7.53 4.14 -4.74
N SER A 409 -7.73 3.54 -5.91
CA SER A 409 -6.68 3.33 -6.91
C SER A 409 -7.01 4.05 -8.20
N LEU A 410 -5.98 4.52 -8.90
CA LEU A 410 -6.12 5.30 -10.12
C LEU A 410 -5.25 4.73 -11.23
N SER A 411 -5.82 4.55 -12.40
CA SER A 411 -5.07 4.24 -13.62
C SER A 411 -5.39 5.24 -14.73
N VAL A 412 -4.39 5.53 -15.55
CA VAL A 412 -4.54 6.37 -16.74
C VAL A 412 -4.16 5.53 -17.94
N ASN A 413 -5.11 5.36 -18.85
CA ASN A 413 -4.90 4.56 -20.04
C ASN A 413 -4.01 5.29 -21.04
N TYR A 414 -3.12 4.55 -21.66
CA TYR A 414 -2.43 4.99 -22.86
C TYR A 414 -2.44 3.85 -23.89
N SER A 415 -2.69 4.20 -25.15
CA SER A 415 -2.61 3.24 -26.25
C SER A 415 -1.24 3.34 -26.90
N ARG A 416 -0.62 2.19 -27.18
CA ARG A 416 0.62 2.11 -27.98
C ARG A 416 0.49 2.74 -29.38
N SER A 417 -0.74 2.83 -29.91
CA SER A 417 -1.01 3.26 -31.29
C SER A 417 -1.58 4.66 -31.44
N ALA A 418 -2.04 5.30 -30.38
CA ALA A 418 -2.82 6.55 -30.47
C ALA A 418 -2.30 7.64 -29.53
N PHE A 419 -1.19 8.25 -29.89
CA PHE A 419 -0.53 9.35 -29.14
C PHE A 419 -1.34 10.64 -29.01
N ARG A 420 -2.63 10.67 -29.39
CA ARG A 420 -3.47 11.88 -29.39
C ARG A 420 -4.92 11.64 -28.99
N GLN A 421 -5.23 10.49 -28.43
CA GLN A 421 -6.59 10.23 -27.93
C GLN A 421 -6.81 10.89 -26.57
N PRO A 422 -8.06 11.25 -26.22
CA PRO A 422 -8.41 11.60 -24.87
C PRO A 422 -7.91 10.50 -23.93
N GLN A 423 -7.43 10.92 -22.76
CA GLN A 423 -6.93 9.97 -21.78
C GLN A 423 -8.10 9.47 -20.96
N ASP A 424 -8.30 8.20 -21.02
CA ASP A 424 -9.25 7.56 -20.16
C ASP A 424 -8.59 7.44 -18.79
N VAL A 425 -9.30 7.89 -17.76
CA VAL A 425 -8.88 7.83 -16.37
C VAL A 425 -9.91 7.00 -15.63
N THR A 426 -9.46 5.95 -14.98
CA THR A 426 -10.31 5.13 -14.11
C THR A 426 -9.86 5.31 -12.67
N VAL A 427 -10.82 5.60 -11.77
CA VAL A 427 -10.61 5.59 -10.31
C VAL A 427 -11.54 4.56 -9.71
N SER A 428 -11.01 3.66 -8.88
CA SER A 428 -11.81 2.65 -8.19
C SER A 428 -11.54 2.70 -6.69
N TRP A 429 -12.49 2.24 -5.86
CA TRP A 429 -12.41 2.33 -4.41
C TRP A 429 -13.27 1.27 -3.72
N TYR A 430 -13.05 1.07 -2.42
CA TYR A 430 -13.95 0.32 -1.56
C TYR A 430 -15.14 1.16 -1.18
N ASP A 431 -16.34 0.60 -1.23
CA ASP A 431 -17.61 1.30 -1.19
C ASP A 431 -18.63 0.59 -0.31
N ARG A 432 -19.20 1.29 0.64
CA ARG A 432 -20.28 0.82 1.50
C ARG A 432 -21.60 1.56 1.24
N ARG A 433 -21.88 1.96 0.00
CA ARG A 433 -23.10 2.69 -0.35
C ARG A 433 -24.39 1.97 -0.01
N GLN A 434 -24.37 0.66 0.18
CA GLN A 434 -25.53 -0.14 0.58
C GLN A 434 -25.69 -0.24 2.09
N ALA A 435 -24.77 0.27 2.89
CA ALA A 435 -24.84 0.18 4.34
C ALA A 435 -26.02 0.99 4.90
N THR A 436 -26.83 0.34 5.73
CA THR A 436 -27.97 0.92 6.44
C THR A 436 -27.80 0.86 7.96
N SER A 437 -26.69 0.31 8.43
CA SER A 437 -26.34 0.18 9.84
C SER A 437 -24.84 0.33 10.05
N ALA A 438 -24.43 0.60 11.30
CA ALA A 438 -23.03 0.70 11.65
C ALA A 438 -22.29 -0.64 11.44
N CYS A 439 -21.02 -0.57 11.08
CA CYS A 439 -20.08 -1.68 11.08
C CYS A 439 -19.29 -1.65 12.39
N ASN A 440 -19.70 -2.39 13.39
CA ASN A 440 -19.04 -2.42 14.69
C ASN A 440 -18.15 -3.66 14.87
N ASN A 441 -18.57 -4.79 14.26
CA ASN A 441 -17.84 -6.05 14.33
C ASN A 441 -17.80 -6.71 12.95
N VAL A 442 -16.74 -7.43 12.69
CA VAL A 442 -16.66 -8.32 11.52
C VAL A 442 -17.84 -9.30 11.55
N GLY A 443 -18.56 -9.41 10.44
CA GLY A 443 -19.77 -10.20 10.33
C GLY A 443 -21.08 -9.42 10.49
N ASP A 444 -21.05 -8.15 10.93
CA ASP A 444 -22.25 -7.31 10.88
C ASP A 444 -22.64 -7.05 9.41
N PRO A 445 -23.94 -7.13 9.04
CA PRO A 445 -24.36 -6.86 7.66
C PRO A 445 -24.00 -5.44 7.16
N GLY A 446 -23.89 -4.47 8.07
CA GLY A 446 -23.43 -3.12 7.76
C GLY A 446 -21.96 -3.03 7.40
N CYS A 447 -21.19 -4.11 7.54
CA CYS A 447 -19.77 -4.16 7.18
C CYS A 447 -19.51 -4.59 5.74
N ASN A 448 -20.49 -5.17 5.06
CA ASN A 448 -20.32 -5.57 3.67
C ASN A 448 -19.97 -4.35 2.80
N TYR A 449 -19.12 -4.56 1.82
CA TYR A 449 -18.65 -3.55 0.88
C TYR A 449 -18.65 -4.09 -0.54
N GLN A 450 -18.36 -3.21 -1.48
CA GLN A 450 -18.23 -3.51 -2.90
C GLN A 450 -17.00 -2.80 -3.43
N ARG A 451 -16.48 -3.21 -4.60
CA ARG A 451 -15.54 -2.42 -5.36
C ARG A 451 -16.32 -1.61 -6.38
N PHE A 452 -16.25 -0.30 -6.33
CA PHE A 452 -16.82 0.62 -7.29
C PHE A 452 -15.75 1.43 -7.99
N GLY A 453 -16.11 2.03 -9.11
CA GLY A 453 -15.24 2.94 -9.82
C GLY A 453 -16.01 3.96 -10.63
N VAL A 454 -15.27 4.90 -11.20
CA VAL A 454 -15.78 5.90 -12.14
C VAL A 454 -14.74 6.16 -13.21
N GLN A 455 -15.20 6.48 -14.41
CA GLN A 455 -14.32 6.71 -15.57
C GLN A 455 -14.53 8.11 -16.15
N SER A 456 -13.45 8.67 -16.68
CA SER A 456 -13.41 9.90 -17.47
C SER A 456 -12.79 9.59 -18.82
N SER A 457 -13.39 10.04 -19.91
CA SER A 457 -12.84 9.94 -21.28
C SER A 457 -12.27 11.27 -21.79
N ASP A 458 -12.23 12.28 -20.96
CA ASP A 458 -11.79 13.63 -21.31
C ASP A 458 -10.69 14.17 -20.36
N ASN A 459 -9.85 13.23 -19.87
CA ASN A 459 -8.68 13.60 -19.08
C ASN A 459 -9.03 14.16 -17.69
N GLY A 460 -10.07 13.63 -17.07
CA GLY A 460 -10.53 14.04 -15.75
C GLY A 460 -11.32 15.33 -15.73
N ALA A 461 -11.71 15.89 -16.88
CA ALA A 461 -12.50 17.10 -16.94
C ALA A 461 -13.98 16.85 -16.58
N THR A 462 -14.52 15.72 -17.04
CA THR A 462 -15.86 15.23 -16.63
C THR A 462 -15.80 13.75 -16.27
N TRP A 463 -16.74 13.31 -15.45
CA TRP A 463 -16.81 11.95 -14.94
C TRP A 463 -18.15 11.32 -15.24
N GLY A 464 -18.13 10.04 -15.58
CA GLY A 464 -19.33 9.22 -15.81
C GLY A 464 -20.08 8.90 -14.51
N SER A 465 -21.05 8.02 -14.60
CA SER A 465 -21.73 7.45 -13.43
C SER A 465 -20.80 6.45 -12.74
N ASN A 466 -20.97 6.29 -11.42
CA ASN A 466 -20.26 5.23 -10.72
C ASN A 466 -20.70 3.85 -11.23
N ILE A 467 -19.74 2.96 -11.44
CA ILE A 467 -19.94 1.58 -11.91
C ILE A 467 -19.52 0.61 -10.82
N GLU A 468 -20.29 -0.44 -10.63
CA GLU A 468 -19.91 -1.56 -9.76
C GLU A 468 -18.88 -2.42 -10.48
N ILE A 469 -17.80 -2.80 -9.81
CA ILE A 469 -16.70 -3.62 -10.33
C ILE A 469 -16.75 -5.02 -9.72
N SER A 470 -17.04 -5.11 -8.41
CA SER A 470 -17.23 -6.40 -7.75
C SER A 470 -18.51 -7.11 -8.23
N ASP A 471 -18.45 -8.43 -8.32
CA ASP A 471 -19.56 -9.27 -8.75
C ASP A 471 -20.56 -9.61 -7.64
N ILE A 472 -20.21 -9.31 -6.40
CA ILE A 472 -21.10 -9.49 -5.23
C ILE A 472 -20.93 -8.37 -4.21
N SER A 473 -21.85 -8.30 -3.24
CA SER A 473 -21.67 -7.60 -1.97
C SER A 473 -20.69 -8.39 -1.11
N ILE A 474 -19.46 -7.89 -0.97
CA ILE A 474 -18.33 -8.59 -0.37
C ILE A 474 -18.47 -8.58 1.15
N PRO A 475 -18.45 -9.73 1.83
CA PRO A 475 -18.37 -9.77 3.29
C PRO A 475 -17.06 -9.16 3.78
N GLN A 476 -17.12 -8.40 4.88
CA GLN A 476 -15.91 -7.93 5.55
C GLN A 476 -15.08 -9.13 6.00
N PRO A 477 -13.86 -9.37 5.50
CA PRO A 477 -13.04 -10.49 5.93
C PRO A 477 -12.61 -10.34 7.39
N ALA A 478 -12.41 -11.45 8.07
CA ALA A 478 -11.77 -11.47 9.38
C ALA A 478 -10.27 -11.23 9.25
N GLN A 479 -9.66 -10.76 10.34
CA GLN A 479 -8.21 -10.74 10.51
C GLN A 479 -7.86 -11.64 11.70
N GLU A 480 -7.78 -12.94 11.47
CA GLU A 480 -7.48 -13.91 12.52
C GLU A 480 -6.00 -14.29 12.62
N ASP A 481 -5.18 -13.82 11.67
CA ASP A 481 -3.76 -14.08 11.65
C ASP A 481 -3.08 -13.34 12.81
N PRO A 482 -2.46 -14.06 13.77
CA PRO A 482 -1.85 -13.43 14.94
C PRO A 482 -0.59 -12.61 14.62
N ASP A 483 0.00 -12.80 13.44
CA ASP A 483 1.21 -12.11 13.00
C ASP A 483 0.92 -10.77 12.33
N PHE A 484 -0.37 -10.46 12.11
CA PHE A 484 -0.82 -9.18 11.54
C PHE A 484 -1.57 -8.34 12.57
N PRO A 485 -1.43 -6.99 12.53
CA PRO A 485 -2.25 -6.10 13.35
C PRO A 485 -3.74 -6.34 13.15
N ALA A 486 -4.52 -6.26 14.23
CA ALA A 486 -5.96 -6.54 14.22
C ALA A 486 -6.78 -5.61 13.31
N CYS A 487 -6.24 -4.47 12.90
CA CYS A 487 -6.87 -3.49 12.00
C CYS A 487 -6.23 -3.50 10.59
N TYR A 488 -5.59 -4.60 10.21
CA TYR A 488 -4.94 -4.71 8.91
C TYR A 488 -5.82 -5.44 7.89
N SER A 489 -6.07 -4.80 6.76
CA SER A 489 -6.72 -5.38 5.57
C SER A 489 -6.05 -4.88 4.28
N GLY A 490 -4.78 -4.55 4.35
CA GLY A 490 -4.01 -3.92 3.30
C GLY A 490 -3.91 -2.41 3.47
N ASP A 491 -2.88 -1.83 2.86
CA ASP A 491 -2.56 -0.40 2.91
C ASP A 491 -2.75 0.30 1.56
N TYR A 492 -2.72 -0.43 0.45
CA TYR A 492 -2.97 0.06 -0.91
C TYR A 492 -3.34 -1.08 -1.86
N ASP A 493 -3.99 -0.71 -2.99
CA ASP A 493 -4.22 -1.58 -4.16
C ASP A 493 -3.94 -0.75 -5.40
N TYR A 494 -2.73 -0.87 -5.98
CA TYR A 494 -2.34 -0.05 -7.11
C TYR A 494 -2.79 -0.65 -8.44
N ALA A 495 -3.59 0.13 -9.17
CA ALA A 495 -4.11 -0.19 -10.49
C ALA A 495 -3.14 0.22 -11.61
N THR A 496 -3.29 -0.39 -12.76
CA THR A 496 -2.65 0.02 -14.02
C THR A 496 -3.67 0.03 -15.16
N ALA A 497 -3.35 0.68 -16.28
CA ALA A 497 -4.19 0.63 -17.46
C ALA A 497 -3.35 0.53 -18.72
N LEU A 498 -3.83 -0.23 -19.71
CA LEU A 498 -3.16 -0.40 -21.00
C LEU A 498 -4.17 -0.81 -22.08
N ASN A 499 -4.05 -0.22 -23.28
CA ASN A 499 -4.79 -0.60 -24.48
C ASN A 499 -6.33 -0.62 -24.31
N GLY A 500 -6.88 0.32 -23.55
CA GLY A 500 -8.31 0.46 -23.35
C GLY A 500 -8.88 -0.42 -22.24
N ASN A 501 -8.04 -0.91 -21.33
CA ASN A 501 -8.50 -1.61 -20.13
C ASN A 501 -7.78 -1.09 -18.90
N ALA A 502 -8.53 -0.84 -17.83
CA ALA A 502 -8.03 -0.66 -16.49
C ALA A 502 -7.97 -2.02 -15.78
N TYR A 503 -6.86 -2.33 -15.15
CA TYR A 503 -6.61 -3.53 -14.37
C TYR A 503 -6.63 -3.18 -12.90
N VAL A 504 -7.57 -3.75 -12.16
CA VAL A 504 -7.85 -3.42 -10.77
C VAL A 504 -7.74 -4.68 -9.93
N THR A 505 -7.06 -4.58 -8.79
CA THR A 505 -7.03 -5.61 -7.75
C THR A 505 -7.54 -5.03 -6.44
N TRP A 506 -8.01 -5.88 -5.54
CA TRP A 506 -8.46 -5.45 -4.20
C TRP A 506 -8.44 -6.61 -3.20
N THR A 507 -8.47 -6.27 -1.92
CA THR A 507 -8.67 -7.24 -0.84
C THR A 507 -10.14 -7.64 -0.78
N ASP A 508 -10.41 -8.93 -0.83
CA ASP A 508 -11.74 -9.53 -0.90
C ASP A 508 -12.00 -10.53 0.23
N GLY A 509 -13.23 -10.63 0.66
CA GLY A 509 -13.69 -11.52 1.72
C GLY A 509 -14.62 -12.65 1.26
N GLN A 510 -14.68 -12.95 -0.04
CA GLN A 510 -15.58 -13.99 -0.57
C GLN A 510 -15.18 -15.41 -0.16
N VAL A 511 -13.88 -15.65 -0.05
CA VAL A 511 -13.35 -16.99 0.29
C VAL A 511 -13.47 -17.25 1.77
N ALA A 512 -14.06 -18.42 2.12
CA ALA A 512 -14.16 -18.86 3.50
C ALA A 512 -13.26 -20.07 3.78
N VAL A 513 -12.56 -20.04 4.91
CA VAL A 513 -11.79 -21.16 5.46
C VAL A 513 -12.39 -21.50 6.83
N GLN A 514 -12.81 -22.76 7.04
CA GLN A 514 -13.46 -23.20 8.28
C GLN A 514 -14.64 -22.28 8.70
N GLU A 515 -15.47 -21.86 7.72
CA GLU A 515 -16.61 -20.94 7.91
C GLU A 515 -16.24 -19.49 8.26
N VAL A 516 -14.96 -19.12 8.25
CA VAL A 516 -14.47 -17.75 8.45
C VAL A 516 -14.10 -17.15 7.10
N GLN A 517 -14.63 -15.96 6.80
CA GLN A 517 -14.24 -15.18 5.61
C GLN A 517 -12.83 -14.65 5.81
N VAL A 518 -11.92 -14.98 4.89
CA VAL A 518 -10.51 -14.61 4.95
C VAL A 518 -10.13 -13.59 3.87
N GLN A 519 -9.06 -12.85 4.10
CA GLN A 519 -8.55 -11.89 3.12
C GLN A 519 -7.92 -12.61 1.93
N ASN A 520 -8.36 -12.26 0.72
CA ASN A 520 -7.80 -12.73 -0.55
C ASN A 520 -7.66 -11.54 -1.50
N VAL A 521 -6.96 -11.75 -2.62
CA VAL A 521 -6.83 -10.74 -3.68
C VAL A 521 -7.67 -11.17 -4.88
N GLU A 522 -8.59 -10.30 -5.28
CA GLU A 522 -9.41 -10.42 -6.47
C GLU A 522 -8.97 -9.44 -7.56
N PHE A 523 -9.38 -9.69 -8.79
CA PHE A 523 -9.03 -8.94 -9.99
C PHE A 523 -10.24 -8.72 -10.89
N ALA A 524 -10.29 -7.53 -11.50
CA ALA A 524 -11.16 -7.26 -12.65
C ALA A 524 -10.42 -6.42 -13.69
N SER A 525 -10.76 -6.65 -14.95
CA SER A 525 -10.40 -5.80 -16.08
C SER A 525 -11.62 -5.01 -16.51
N GLN A 526 -11.55 -3.68 -16.45
CA GLN A 526 -12.63 -2.78 -16.83
C GLN A 526 -12.30 -2.14 -18.18
N PRO A 527 -13.14 -2.31 -19.21
CA PRO A 527 -13.01 -1.56 -20.45
C PRO A 527 -13.08 -0.06 -20.17
N GLU A 528 -12.15 0.68 -20.76
CA GLU A 528 -12.17 2.13 -20.71
C GLU A 528 -13.20 2.69 -21.72
N PRO A 529 -13.80 3.87 -21.49
CA PRO A 529 -14.86 4.41 -22.31
C PRO A 529 -14.48 4.72 -23.76
#